data_5a995d79a2af811a04d702d61226601e
#
_entry.id   5a995d79a2af811a04d702d61226601e
#
_cell.length_a   1.000
_cell.length_b   1.000
_cell.length_c   1.000
_cell.angle_alpha   90.00
_cell.angle_beta   90.00
_cell.angle_gamma   90.00
#
_symmetry.space_group_name_H-M   'P 1'
#
loop_
_entity.id
_entity.type
_entity.pdbx_description
1 polymer ?
#
loop_
_entity_poly.entity_id
_entity_poly.type
_entity_poly.pdbx_seq_one_letter_code
_entity_poly.pdbx_strand_id
1 'polypeptide(L)'
;MNWKGHTILGIIFGLPFISSPEQIFLALAGALYPDLDHDVKEDIVKRGILISGGIVFLNVLLYFFDKSLFNIDLFILGVAVLLIYLIPYFSEHRTLTHTFWSMLFVSFILGNLYYKLSFISSIFAGILLLLMVTNETLLGKIIIYAIFAWVILDILKLNPGIYGDFYYLLPVIAGYLSHIVGDTMTPAGVKAFYPLSNYRLRKKEGYILVAIWILMVIYVWKDVLLNFIR
;
A
#
# COMPACT_ATOMS: atom_id res chain seq x y z
N MET A 1 -7.63 -11.86 9.38
CA MET A 1 -7.68 -10.98 10.59
C MET A 1 -8.73 -9.92 10.32
N ASN A 2 -9.15 -9.08 11.30
CA ASN A 2 -10.09 -7.99 10.99
C ASN A 2 -9.34 -6.72 10.52
N TRP A 3 -10.05 -5.76 9.93
CA TRP A 3 -9.47 -4.53 9.39
C TRP A 3 -8.66 -3.72 10.43
N LYS A 4 -9.08 -3.70 11.71
CA LYS A 4 -8.33 -3.00 12.78
C LYS A 4 -6.95 -3.62 12.98
N GLY A 5 -6.88 -4.95 12.98
CA GLY A 5 -5.62 -5.66 13.10
C GLY A 5 -4.70 -5.40 11.92
N HIS A 6 -5.22 -5.42 10.68
CA HIS A 6 -4.43 -5.09 9.49
C HIS A 6 -3.95 -3.64 9.50
N THR A 7 -4.78 -2.69 9.96
CA THR A 7 -4.39 -1.28 10.12
C THR A 7 -3.23 -1.14 11.10
N ILE A 8 -3.32 -1.75 12.29
CA ILE A 8 -2.27 -1.66 13.32
C ILE A 8 -0.97 -2.33 12.83
N LEU A 9 -1.06 -3.53 12.27
CA LEU A 9 0.12 -4.21 11.72
C LEU A 9 0.72 -3.44 10.55
N GLY A 10 -0.11 -2.83 9.70
CA GLY A 10 0.34 -1.96 8.61
C GLY A 10 1.18 -0.78 9.10
N ILE A 11 0.74 -0.12 10.17
CA ILE A 11 1.50 0.95 10.82
C ILE A 11 2.84 0.39 11.34
N ILE A 12 2.81 -0.70 12.13
CA ILE A 12 4.02 -1.27 12.75
C ILE A 12 5.04 -1.69 11.68
N PHE A 13 4.59 -2.40 10.64
CA PHE A 13 5.47 -2.89 9.58
C PHE A 13 5.98 -1.77 8.68
N GLY A 14 5.16 -0.76 8.41
CA GLY A 14 5.53 0.35 7.54
C GLY A 14 6.46 1.36 8.22
N LEU A 15 6.30 1.58 9.51
CA LEU A 15 6.99 2.61 10.29
C LEU A 15 8.52 2.66 10.08
N PRO A 16 9.26 1.53 10.04
CA PRO A 16 10.70 1.55 9.79
C PRO A 16 11.10 1.98 8.38
N PHE A 17 10.18 2.03 7.43
CA PHE A 17 10.45 2.28 6.01
C PHE A 17 9.91 3.62 5.50
N ILE A 18 9.33 4.46 6.37
CA ILE A 18 8.86 5.79 5.99
C ILE A 18 10.01 6.81 6.06
N SER A 19 10.03 7.75 5.11
CA SER A 19 11.00 8.87 5.07
C SER A 19 10.33 10.18 5.49
N SER A 20 9.02 10.24 5.43
CA SER A 20 8.21 11.37 5.90
C SER A 20 6.91 10.86 6.53
N PRO A 21 6.31 11.60 7.49
CA PRO A 21 5.11 11.17 8.20
C PRO A 21 3.94 10.81 7.28
N GLU A 22 3.80 11.48 6.13
CA GLU A 22 2.73 11.25 5.17
C GLU A 22 2.80 9.86 4.52
N GLN A 23 3.97 9.24 4.48
CA GLN A 23 4.13 7.90 3.92
C GLN A 23 3.46 6.80 4.75
N ILE A 24 2.94 7.14 5.94
CA ILE A 24 2.10 6.22 6.70
C ILE A 24 0.83 5.83 5.92
N PHE A 25 0.31 6.75 5.08
CA PHE A 25 -0.81 6.44 4.21
C PHE A 25 -0.49 5.34 3.19
N LEU A 26 0.76 5.29 2.70
CA LEU A 26 1.25 4.23 1.81
C LEU A 26 1.25 2.86 2.50
N ALA A 27 1.77 2.81 3.73
CA ALA A 27 1.79 1.57 4.50
C ALA A 27 0.36 1.06 4.78
N LEU A 28 -0.55 1.97 5.11
CA LEU A 28 -1.96 1.63 5.32
C LEU A 28 -2.65 1.19 4.04
N ALA A 29 -2.38 1.85 2.91
CA ALA A 29 -2.93 1.43 1.62
C ALA A 29 -2.47 0.01 1.25
N GLY A 30 -1.18 -0.29 1.43
CA GLY A 30 -0.66 -1.65 1.24
C GLY A 30 -1.33 -2.68 2.16
N ALA A 31 -1.50 -2.33 3.44
CA ALA A 31 -2.08 -3.23 4.43
C ALA A 31 -3.58 -3.53 4.21
N LEU A 32 -4.30 -2.65 3.56
CA LEU A 32 -5.76 -2.76 3.38
C LEU A 32 -6.17 -3.24 1.99
N TYR A 33 -5.30 -3.08 1.00
CA TYR A 33 -5.61 -3.46 -0.37
C TYR A 33 -6.04 -4.92 -0.54
N PRO A 34 -5.41 -5.94 0.09
CA PRO A 34 -5.81 -7.33 -0.11
C PRO A 34 -7.28 -7.60 0.23
N ASP A 35 -7.83 -6.92 1.24
CA ASP A 35 -9.21 -7.08 1.70
C ASP A 35 -10.26 -6.53 0.71
N LEU A 36 -9.85 -5.85 -0.37
CA LEU A 36 -10.79 -5.45 -1.44
C LEU A 36 -11.49 -6.65 -2.09
N ASP A 37 -10.94 -7.86 -2.00
CA ASP A 37 -11.61 -9.06 -2.51
C ASP A 37 -12.86 -9.46 -1.71
N HIS A 38 -13.09 -8.84 -0.54
CA HIS A 38 -14.31 -8.97 0.25
C HIS A 38 -15.43 -8.03 -0.18
N ASP A 39 -15.12 -6.94 -0.89
CA ASP A 39 -16.11 -5.98 -1.33
C ASP A 39 -17.01 -6.55 -2.44
N VAL A 40 -18.16 -5.93 -2.63
CA VAL A 40 -19.07 -6.29 -3.73
C VAL A 40 -18.36 -6.03 -5.06
N LYS A 41 -18.31 -7.05 -5.91
CA LYS A 41 -17.53 -7.01 -7.17
C LYS A 41 -17.91 -5.83 -8.08
N GLU A 42 -19.20 -5.51 -8.15
CA GLU A 42 -19.70 -4.36 -8.93
C GLU A 42 -19.19 -3.02 -8.39
N ASP A 43 -19.11 -2.86 -7.07
CA ASP A 43 -18.63 -1.63 -6.44
C ASP A 43 -17.13 -1.47 -6.63
N ILE A 44 -16.36 -2.58 -6.62
CA ILE A 44 -14.92 -2.58 -6.96
C ILE A 44 -14.71 -2.03 -8.37
N VAL A 45 -15.45 -2.56 -9.36
CA VAL A 45 -15.33 -2.13 -10.76
C VAL A 45 -15.74 -0.67 -10.93
N LYS A 46 -16.88 -0.26 -10.36
CA LYS A 46 -17.35 1.14 -10.42
C LYS A 46 -16.30 2.09 -9.85
N ARG A 47 -15.72 1.76 -8.70
CA ARG A 47 -14.66 2.55 -8.06
C ARG A 47 -13.42 2.62 -8.93
N GLY A 48 -12.99 1.48 -9.49
CA GLY A 48 -11.86 1.39 -10.41
C GLY A 48 -12.04 2.28 -11.64
N ILE A 49 -13.20 2.22 -12.28
CA ILE A 49 -13.52 3.06 -13.44
C ILE A 49 -13.58 4.54 -13.06
N LEU A 50 -14.18 4.88 -11.93
CA LEU A 50 -14.31 6.28 -11.49
C LEU A 50 -12.94 6.90 -11.21
N ILE A 51 -12.09 6.22 -10.45
CA ILE A 51 -10.77 6.74 -10.05
C ILE A 51 -9.81 6.73 -11.24
N SER A 52 -9.67 5.60 -11.94
CA SER A 52 -8.84 5.48 -13.13
C SER A 52 -9.28 6.46 -14.22
N GLY A 53 -10.58 6.47 -14.54
CA GLY A 53 -11.17 7.37 -15.51
C GLY A 53 -11.00 8.84 -15.12
N GLY A 54 -11.13 9.19 -13.84
CA GLY A 54 -10.89 10.53 -13.32
C GLY A 54 -9.45 11.00 -13.53
N ILE A 55 -8.46 10.15 -13.20
CA ILE A 55 -7.04 10.46 -13.40
C ILE A 55 -6.74 10.67 -14.89
N VAL A 56 -7.19 9.74 -15.74
CA VAL A 56 -6.98 9.81 -17.19
C VAL A 56 -7.69 11.04 -17.78
N PHE A 57 -8.96 11.25 -17.42
CA PHE A 57 -9.76 12.37 -17.91
C PHE A 57 -9.13 13.72 -17.54
N LEU A 58 -8.72 13.92 -16.29
CA LEU A 58 -8.08 15.16 -15.86
C LEU A 58 -6.77 15.40 -16.61
N ASN A 59 -5.95 14.36 -16.80
CA ASN A 59 -4.70 14.49 -17.53
C ASN A 59 -4.92 14.85 -19.02
N VAL A 60 -5.92 14.24 -19.66
CA VAL A 60 -6.31 14.58 -21.03
C VAL A 60 -6.96 15.97 -21.12
N LEU A 61 -7.76 16.36 -20.14
CA LEU A 61 -8.36 17.70 -20.07
C LEU A 61 -7.27 18.77 -19.99
N LEU A 62 -6.25 18.56 -19.17
CA LEU A 62 -5.11 19.49 -19.06
C LEU A 62 -4.37 19.66 -20.39
N TYR A 63 -4.25 18.59 -21.20
CA TYR A 63 -3.67 18.69 -22.56
C TYR A 63 -4.40 19.67 -23.47
N PHE A 64 -5.74 19.78 -23.36
CA PHE A 64 -6.51 20.73 -24.17
C PHE A 64 -6.32 22.18 -23.75
N PHE A 65 -5.96 22.44 -22.50
CA PHE A 65 -5.60 23.78 -22.04
C PHE A 65 -4.17 24.14 -22.44
N ASP A 66 -3.23 23.25 -22.21
CA ASP A 66 -1.82 23.38 -22.61
C ASP A 66 -1.20 21.98 -22.77
N LYS A 67 -0.68 21.73 -23.98
CA LYS A 67 -0.02 20.44 -24.30
C LYS A 67 1.13 20.10 -23.36
N SER A 68 1.79 21.10 -22.76
CA SER A 68 2.89 20.91 -21.81
C SER A 68 2.42 20.36 -20.46
N LEU A 69 1.14 20.47 -20.13
CA LEU A 69 0.54 19.94 -18.90
C LEU A 69 0.20 18.44 -18.98
N PHE A 70 0.23 17.86 -20.19
CA PHE A 70 0.01 16.42 -20.35
C PHE A 70 1.21 15.63 -19.80
N ASN A 71 0.92 14.72 -18.88
CA ASN A 71 1.92 13.85 -18.28
C ASN A 71 1.66 12.39 -18.68
N ILE A 72 2.50 11.86 -19.59
CA ILE A 72 2.36 10.48 -20.09
C ILE A 72 2.46 9.43 -18.99
N ASP A 73 3.32 9.64 -17.98
CA ASP A 73 3.47 8.68 -16.88
C ASP A 73 2.19 8.64 -16.02
N LEU A 74 1.59 9.81 -15.76
CA LEU A 74 0.32 9.89 -15.03
C LEU A 74 -0.83 9.26 -15.82
N PHE A 75 -0.83 9.40 -17.15
CA PHE A 75 -1.78 8.72 -18.03
C PHE A 75 -1.64 7.20 -17.92
N ILE A 76 -0.42 6.67 -18.04
CA ILE A 76 -0.14 5.24 -17.93
C ILE A 76 -0.52 4.73 -16.54
N LEU A 77 -0.17 5.46 -15.47
CA LEU A 77 -0.55 5.12 -14.10
C LEU A 77 -2.07 5.12 -13.90
N GLY A 78 -2.77 6.10 -14.48
CA GLY A 78 -4.23 6.14 -14.45
C GLY A 78 -4.85 4.88 -15.06
N VAL A 79 -4.33 4.41 -16.20
CA VAL A 79 -4.75 3.14 -16.81
C VAL A 79 -4.37 1.95 -15.93
N ALA A 80 -3.16 1.95 -15.34
CA ALA A 80 -2.69 0.88 -14.46
C ALA A 80 -3.52 0.77 -13.17
N VAL A 81 -4.09 1.86 -12.69
CA VAL A 81 -5.05 1.85 -11.56
C VAL A 81 -6.25 0.96 -11.87
N LEU A 82 -6.76 0.93 -13.09
CA LEU A 82 -7.84 0.01 -13.45
C LEU A 82 -7.41 -1.45 -13.28
N LEU A 83 -6.17 -1.78 -13.65
CA LEU A 83 -5.65 -3.15 -13.53
C LEU A 83 -5.62 -3.63 -12.08
N ILE A 84 -5.23 -2.77 -11.12
CA ILE A 84 -5.23 -3.16 -9.71
C ILE A 84 -6.65 -3.41 -9.16
N TYR A 85 -7.69 -2.84 -9.75
CA TYR A 85 -9.07 -3.17 -9.38
C TYR A 85 -9.57 -4.46 -10.05
N LEU A 86 -9.00 -4.87 -11.18
CA LEU A 86 -9.33 -6.16 -11.80
C LEU A 86 -8.81 -7.34 -10.97
N ILE A 87 -7.70 -7.18 -10.25
CA ILE A 87 -7.16 -8.26 -9.40
C ILE A 87 -8.20 -8.69 -8.35
N PRO A 88 -8.73 -7.83 -7.44
CA PRO A 88 -9.74 -8.24 -6.48
C PRO A 88 -11.07 -8.65 -7.13
N TYR A 89 -11.41 -8.10 -8.31
CA TYR A 89 -12.59 -8.53 -9.06
C TYR A 89 -12.55 -10.01 -9.45
N PHE A 90 -11.40 -10.48 -9.97
CA PHE A 90 -11.22 -11.88 -10.36
C PHE A 90 -10.72 -12.78 -9.23
N SER A 91 -10.41 -12.21 -8.06
CA SER A 91 -9.91 -12.97 -6.92
C SER A 91 -11.05 -13.64 -6.15
N GLU A 92 -10.78 -14.87 -5.72
CA GLU A 92 -11.45 -15.45 -4.55
C GLU A 92 -10.70 -15.00 -3.30
N HIS A 93 -11.38 -14.91 -2.18
CA HIS A 93 -10.76 -14.49 -0.93
C HIS A 93 -9.52 -15.33 -0.58
N ARG A 94 -8.44 -14.64 -0.24
CA ARG A 94 -7.11 -15.21 0.08
C ARG A 94 -6.43 -15.95 -1.07
N THR A 95 -6.71 -15.53 -2.31
CA THR A 95 -6.00 -16.03 -3.49
C THR A 95 -5.16 -14.92 -4.13
N LEU A 96 -5.55 -14.40 -5.30
CA LEU A 96 -4.73 -13.45 -6.09
C LEU A 96 -4.29 -12.21 -5.31
N THR A 97 -5.24 -11.57 -4.59
CA THR A 97 -4.95 -10.38 -3.80
C THR A 97 -3.97 -10.61 -2.65
N HIS A 98 -3.81 -11.84 -2.19
CA HIS A 98 -2.94 -12.19 -1.07
C HIS A 98 -1.61 -12.83 -1.52
N THR A 99 -1.19 -12.60 -2.79
CA THR A 99 0.03 -13.16 -3.33
C THR A 99 1.20 -12.18 -3.28
N PHE A 100 2.43 -12.70 -3.27
CA PHE A 100 3.64 -11.89 -3.40
C PHE A 100 3.71 -11.17 -4.75
N TRP A 101 3.14 -11.75 -5.82
CA TRP A 101 3.07 -11.12 -7.13
C TRP A 101 2.18 -9.88 -7.11
N SER A 102 0.98 -10.01 -6.53
CA SER A 102 0.09 -8.86 -6.35
C SER A 102 0.71 -7.82 -5.43
N MET A 103 1.39 -8.24 -4.36
CA MET A 103 2.13 -7.31 -3.49
C MET A 103 3.10 -6.45 -4.28
N LEU A 104 3.96 -7.04 -5.10
CA LEU A 104 4.94 -6.30 -5.90
C LEU A 104 4.28 -5.39 -6.94
N PHE A 105 3.32 -5.93 -7.69
CA PHE A 105 2.64 -5.22 -8.76
C PHE A 105 1.81 -4.03 -8.23
N VAL A 106 1.01 -4.27 -7.21
CA VAL A 106 0.16 -3.24 -6.59
C VAL A 106 1.00 -2.18 -5.90
N SER A 107 2.05 -2.58 -5.18
CA SER A 107 2.96 -1.63 -4.53
C SER A 107 3.66 -0.74 -5.55
N PHE A 108 4.06 -1.28 -6.69
CA PHE A 108 4.64 -0.51 -7.76
C PHE A 108 3.66 0.56 -8.29
N ILE A 109 2.40 0.20 -8.54
CA ILE A 109 1.40 1.15 -9.04
C ILE A 109 1.05 2.19 -7.98
N LEU A 110 0.70 1.78 -6.76
CA LEU A 110 0.30 2.71 -5.70
C LEU A 110 1.44 3.63 -5.29
N GLY A 111 2.67 3.10 -5.18
CA GLY A 111 3.84 3.91 -4.85
C GLY A 111 4.15 4.96 -5.92
N ASN A 112 4.15 4.58 -7.20
CA ASN A 112 4.38 5.53 -8.30
C ASN A 112 3.25 6.56 -8.41
N LEU A 113 2.00 6.16 -8.18
CA LEU A 113 0.87 7.09 -8.16
C LEU A 113 1.04 8.12 -7.04
N TYR A 114 1.38 7.65 -5.82
CA TYR A 114 1.70 8.56 -4.72
C TYR A 114 2.83 9.52 -5.09
N TYR A 115 3.94 9.00 -5.61
CA TYR A 115 5.09 9.81 -6.00
C TYR A 115 4.71 10.93 -6.98
N LYS A 116 3.94 10.60 -8.03
CA LYS A 116 3.50 11.60 -9.01
C LYS A 116 2.52 12.62 -8.43
N LEU A 117 1.60 12.21 -7.55
CA LEU A 117 0.62 13.09 -6.94
C LEU A 117 1.20 13.90 -5.77
N SER A 118 2.25 13.42 -5.11
CA SER A 118 2.88 14.11 -3.97
C SER A 118 3.52 15.44 -4.35
N PHE A 119 3.84 15.67 -5.63
CA PHE A 119 4.27 16.98 -6.12
C PHE A 119 3.18 18.05 -5.98
N ILE A 120 1.90 17.65 -5.96
CA ILE A 120 0.77 18.54 -5.72
C ILE A 120 0.56 18.68 -4.20
N SER A 121 0.38 17.54 -3.53
CA SER A 121 0.26 17.44 -2.08
C SER A 121 0.44 15.98 -1.65
N SER A 122 1.39 15.73 -0.76
CA SER A 122 1.65 14.39 -0.20
C SER A 122 0.47 13.88 0.65
N ILE A 123 -0.19 14.76 1.39
CA ILE A 123 -1.38 14.41 2.18
C ILE A 123 -2.55 14.06 1.25
N PHE A 124 -2.80 14.87 0.21
CA PHE A 124 -3.86 14.56 -0.77
C PHE A 124 -3.61 13.21 -1.46
N ALA A 125 -2.37 12.98 -1.91
CA ALA A 125 -1.98 11.70 -2.51
C ALA A 125 -2.25 10.53 -1.57
N GLY A 126 -1.87 10.66 -0.29
CA GLY A 126 -2.11 9.64 0.73
C GLY A 126 -3.58 9.37 0.98
N ILE A 127 -4.40 10.41 1.12
CA ILE A 127 -5.86 10.28 1.29
C ILE A 127 -6.49 9.60 0.07
N LEU A 128 -6.09 9.97 -1.15
CA LEU A 128 -6.58 9.33 -2.37
C LEU A 128 -6.26 7.83 -2.40
N LEU A 129 -5.05 7.44 -1.99
CA LEU A 129 -4.70 6.01 -1.90
C LEU A 129 -5.58 5.27 -0.89
N LEU A 130 -5.89 5.86 0.27
CA LEU A 130 -6.81 5.23 1.22
C LEU A 130 -8.23 5.13 0.66
N LEU A 131 -8.70 6.15 -0.06
CA LEU A 131 -9.98 6.09 -0.78
C LEU A 131 -10.02 4.93 -1.78
N MET A 132 -8.89 4.65 -2.43
CA MET A 132 -8.79 3.56 -3.41
C MET A 132 -8.94 2.18 -2.77
N VAL A 133 -8.42 1.98 -1.55
CA VAL A 133 -8.29 0.65 -0.94
C VAL A 133 -9.31 0.38 0.18
N THR A 134 -10.18 1.34 0.50
CA THR A 134 -11.17 1.19 1.57
C THR A 134 -12.58 1.41 1.06
N ASN A 135 -13.54 0.75 1.69
CA ASN A 135 -14.96 1.03 1.42
C ASN A 135 -15.44 2.25 2.23
N GLU A 136 -16.59 2.82 1.84
CA GLU A 136 -17.15 4.03 2.45
C GLU A 136 -17.39 3.91 3.95
N THR A 137 -17.79 2.72 4.43
CA THR A 137 -18.10 2.49 5.84
C THR A 137 -16.86 2.49 6.74
N LEU A 138 -15.71 2.13 6.20
CA LEU A 138 -14.43 2.04 6.91
C LEU A 138 -13.58 3.28 6.73
N LEU A 139 -13.71 3.98 5.61
CA LEU A 139 -12.85 5.10 5.21
C LEU A 139 -12.69 6.14 6.31
N GLY A 140 -13.79 6.64 6.87
CA GLY A 140 -13.76 7.66 7.93
C GLY A 140 -12.98 7.20 9.16
N LYS A 141 -13.13 5.93 9.55
CA LYS A 141 -12.42 5.35 10.70
C LYS A 141 -10.91 5.22 10.41
N ILE A 142 -10.57 4.73 9.22
CA ILE A 142 -9.17 4.52 8.81
C ILE A 142 -8.45 5.86 8.66
N ILE A 143 -9.09 6.88 8.11
CA ILE A 143 -8.53 8.24 8.02
C ILE A 143 -8.21 8.78 9.42
N ILE A 144 -9.08 8.56 10.42
CA ILE A 144 -8.81 9.00 11.79
C ILE A 144 -7.53 8.31 12.34
N TYR A 145 -7.39 6.99 12.17
CA TYR A 145 -6.16 6.28 12.58
C TYR A 145 -4.92 6.77 11.81
N ALA A 146 -5.07 7.02 10.51
CA ALA A 146 -3.99 7.51 9.65
C ALA A 146 -3.53 8.91 10.07
N ILE A 147 -4.45 9.84 10.30
CA ILE A 147 -4.14 11.20 10.76
C ILE A 147 -3.50 11.16 12.15
N PHE A 148 -4.04 10.33 13.07
CA PHE A 148 -3.46 10.19 14.40
C PHE A 148 -2.02 9.67 14.34
N ALA A 149 -1.76 8.63 13.55
CA ALA A 149 -0.42 8.11 13.32
C ALA A 149 0.49 9.17 12.68
N TRP A 150 0.01 9.88 11.66
CA TRP A 150 0.74 10.96 11.00
C TRP A 150 1.15 12.07 11.99
N VAL A 151 0.20 12.57 12.82
CA VAL A 151 0.48 13.60 13.83
C VAL A 151 1.55 13.13 14.84
N ILE A 152 1.45 11.88 15.33
CA ILE A 152 2.46 11.32 16.23
C ILE A 152 3.83 11.29 15.57
N LEU A 153 3.92 10.83 14.32
CA LEU A 153 5.17 10.74 13.58
C LEU A 153 5.79 12.11 13.33
N ASP A 154 4.96 13.11 13.01
CA ASP A 154 5.39 14.49 12.80
C ASP A 154 5.93 15.10 14.10
N ILE A 155 5.24 14.89 15.24
CA ILE A 155 5.71 15.34 16.55
C ILE A 155 7.03 14.67 16.95
N LEU A 156 7.15 13.36 16.74
CA LEU A 156 8.35 12.59 17.10
C LEU A 156 9.51 12.83 16.13
N LYS A 157 9.27 13.48 14.99
CA LYS A 157 10.24 13.74 13.91
C LYS A 157 11.01 12.47 13.51
N LEU A 158 10.30 11.33 13.54
CA LEU A 158 10.87 10.05 13.15
C LEU A 158 11.12 10.05 11.64
N ASN A 159 12.37 10.07 11.27
CA ASN A 159 12.81 9.96 9.90
C ASN A 159 13.98 8.96 9.85
N PRO A 160 13.78 7.74 9.34
CA PRO A 160 14.83 6.73 9.23
C PRO A 160 15.90 7.09 8.19
N GLY A 161 15.75 8.22 7.46
CA GLY A 161 16.74 8.64 6.47
C GLY A 161 16.81 7.75 5.24
N ILE A 162 15.74 7.04 4.92
CA ILE A 162 15.67 6.24 3.70
C ILE A 162 15.47 7.20 2.54
N TYR A 163 16.50 7.38 1.75
CA TYR A 163 16.49 8.20 0.55
C TYR A 163 16.86 7.31 -0.64
N GLY A 164 16.31 7.59 -1.80
CA GLY A 164 16.59 6.86 -3.03
C GLY A 164 15.36 6.76 -3.92
N ASP A 165 15.55 6.27 -5.14
CA ASP A 165 14.52 6.30 -6.19
C ASP A 165 13.26 5.48 -5.88
N PHE A 166 13.32 4.57 -4.90
CA PHE A 166 12.22 3.67 -4.55
C PHE A 166 11.72 3.82 -3.11
N TYR A 167 12.08 4.89 -2.42
CA TYR A 167 11.71 5.10 -1.01
C TYR A 167 10.20 5.07 -0.75
N TYR A 168 9.39 5.42 -1.75
CA TYR A 168 7.91 5.39 -1.67
C TYR A 168 7.31 4.00 -1.88
N LEU A 169 8.06 3.02 -2.40
CA LEU A 169 7.58 1.65 -2.58
C LEU A 169 7.64 0.85 -1.28
N LEU A 170 8.68 1.05 -0.49
CA LEU A 170 8.95 0.27 0.72
C LEU A 170 7.82 0.30 1.75
N PRO A 171 7.21 1.47 2.07
CA PRO A 171 6.07 1.50 2.98
C PRO A 171 4.87 0.70 2.48
N VAL A 172 4.56 0.75 1.17
CA VAL A 172 3.46 -0.04 0.58
C VAL A 172 3.74 -1.52 0.67
N ILE A 173 4.96 -1.95 0.30
CA ILE A 173 5.40 -3.35 0.37
C ILE A 173 5.33 -3.85 1.82
N ALA A 174 5.85 -3.07 2.77
CA ALA A 174 5.82 -3.43 4.19
C ALA A 174 4.39 -3.54 4.74
N GLY A 175 3.52 -2.60 4.38
CA GLY A 175 2.11 -2.66 4.71
C GLY A 175 1.43 -3.90 4.12
N TYR A 176 1.64 -4.17 2.85
CA TYR A 176 1.08 -5.35 2.19
C TYR A 176 1.61 -6.66 2.80
N LEU A 177 2.90 -6.73 3.08
CA LEU A 177 3.52 -7.86 3.77
C LEU A 177 2.89 -8.08 5.15
N SER A 178 2.59 -7.01 5.88
CA SER A 178 1.93 -7.08 7.19
C SER A 178 0.56 -7.74 7.10
N HIS A 179 -0.19 -7.49 6.03
CA HIS A 179 -1.48 -8.14 5.77
C HIS A 179 -1.29 -9.65 5.56
N ILE A 180 -0.38 -10.05 4.66
CA ILE A 180 -0.07 -11.45 4.40
C ILE A 180 0.34 -12.14 5.71
N VAL A 181 1.25 -11.54 6.49
CA VAL A 181 1.67 -12.06 7.80
C VAL A 181 0.49 -12.20 8.75
N GLY A 182 -0.34 -11.16 8.89
CA GLY A 182 -1.50 -11.19 9.75
C GLY A 182 -2.46 -12.34 9.44
N ASP A 183 -2.64 -12.64 8.16
CA ASP A 183 -3.52 -13.70 7.71
C ASP A 183 -2.90 -15.10 7.80
N THR A 184 -1.56 -15.23 7.71
CA THR A 184 -0.90 -16.51 8.01
C THR A 184 -1.09 -16.93 9.47
N MET A 185 -1.29 -15.97 10.40
CA MET A 185 -1.56 -16.26 11.81
C MET A 185 -2.96 -16.81 12.05
N THR A 186 -3.85 -16.76 11.05
CA THR A 186 -5.20 -17.35 11.14
C THR A 186 -5.20 -18.83 10.71
N PRO A 187 -6.17 -19.65 11.18
CA PRO A 187 -6.24 -21.07 10.81
C PRO A 187 -6.35 -21.33 9.31
N ALA A 188 -6.97 -20.41 8.56
CA ALA A 188 -7.17 -20.56 7.12
C ALA A 188 -5.88 -20.45 6.30
N GLY A 189 -4.89 -19.66 6.79
CA GLY A 189 -3.65 -19.40 6.07
C GLY A 189 -3.84 -18.61 4.77
N VAL A 190 -2.77 -18.46 3.99
CA VAL A 190 -2.71 -17.66 2.75
C VAL A 190 -2.01 -18.43 1.64
N LYS A 191 -2.53 -18.39 0.42
CA LYS A 191 -1.90 -18.95 -0.79
C LYS A 191 -0.96 -17.92 -1.45
N ALA A 192 0.10 -17.52 -0.77
CA ALA A 192 0.96 -16.42 -1.22
C ALA A 192 1.71 -16.65 -2.53
N PHE A 193 1.79 -17.89 -3.01
CA PHE A 193 2.43 -18.26 -4.29
C PHE A 193 1.43 -18.64 -5.39
N TYR A 194 0.12 -18.44 -5.17
CA TYR A 194 -0.89 -18.67 -6.19
C TYR A 194 -0.63 -17.76 -7.42
N PRO A 195 -0.83 -18.19 -8.69
CA PRO A 195 -1.34 -19.50 -9.12
C PRO A 195 -0.27 -20.61 -9.23
N LEU A 196 1.01 -20.31 -9.01
CA LEU A 196 2.10 -21.28 -9.18
C LEU A 196 2.03 -22.44 -8.17
N SER A 197 1.49 -22.16 -6.97
CA SER A 197 1.32 -23.17 -5.92
C SER A 197 0.05 -22.92 -5.11
N ASN A 198 -0.63 -24.03 -4.79
CA ASN A 198 -1.76 -23.99 -3.86
C ASN A 198 -1.33 -24.17 -2.38
N TYR A 199 -0.01 -24.21 -2.11
CA TYR A 199 0.50 -24.28 -0.75
C TYR A 199 0.02 -23.09 0.07
N ARG A 200 -0.45 -23.37 1.28
CA ARG A 200 -0.93 -22.34 2.20
C ARG A 200 0.13 -22.04 3.25
N LEU A 201 0.62 -20.81 3.23
CA LEU A 201 1.41 -20.29 4.33
C LEU A 201 0.53 -20.20 5.58
N ARG A 202 1.04 -20.70 6.69
CA ARG A 202 0.38 -20.70 7.99
C ARG A 202 1.30 -20.04 9.04
N LYS A 203 0.96 -20.20 10.30
CA LYS A 203 1.63 -19.58 11.44
C LYS A 203 3.17 -19.75 11.43
N LYS A 204 3.68 -20.94 11.05
CA LYS A 204 5.12 -21.21 10.98
C LYS A 204 5.82 -20.32 9.93
N GLU A 205 5.26 -20.27 8.73
CA GLU A 205 5.77 -19.43 7.65
C GLU A 205 5.59 -17.95 7.95
N GLY A 206 4.51 -17.59 8.65
CA GLY A 206 4.29 -16.22 9.16
C GLY A 206 5.43 -15.75 10.05
N TYR A 207 5.92 -16.58 10.97
CA TYR A 207 7.09 -16.24 11.79
C TYR A 207 8.36 -16.06 10.97
N ILE A 208 8.55 -16.85 9.91
CA ILE A 208 9.68 -16.68 8.99
C ILE A 208 9.59 -15.31 8.27
N LEU A 209 8.39 -14.92 7.81
CA LEU A 209 8.19 -13.61 7.18
C LEU A 209 8.46 -12.45 8.16
N VAL A 210 8.06 -12.59 9.43
CA VAL A 210 8.40 -11.61 10.47
C VAL A 210 9.91 -11.53 10.68
N ALA A 211 10.60 -12.67 10.72
CA ALA A 211 12.07 -12.69 10.85
C ALA A 211 12.75 -12.00 9.65
N ILE A 212 12.28 -12.25 8.43
CA ILE A 212 12.77 -11.56 7.23
C ILE A 212 12.53 -10.05 7.34
N TRP A 213 11.34 -9.63 7.77
CA TRP A 213 11.03 -8.21 7.99
C TRP A 213 11.98 -7.59 9.03
N ILE A 214 12.26 -8.25 10.16
CA ILE A 214 13.21 -7.77 11.16
C ILE A 214 14.62 -7.59 10.54
N LEU A 215 15.08 -8.55 9.74
CA LEU A 215 16.37 -8.44 9.05
C LEU A 215 16.39 -7.25 8.07
N MET A 216 15.30 -6.98 7.36
CA MET A 216 15.16 -5.81 6.50
C MET A 216 15.22 -4.51 7.31
N VAL A 217 14.56 -4.44 8.48
CA VAL A 217 14.63 -3.29 9.38
C VAL A 217 16.05 -3.06 9.86
N ILE A 218 16.74 -4.10 10.33
CA ILE A 218 18.14 -4.01 10.77
C ILE A 218 19.03 -3.50 9.62
N TYR A 219 18.84 -4.02 8.41
CA TYR A 219 19.59 -3.59 7.24
C TYR A 219 19.39 -2.11 6.91
N VAL A 220 18.14 -1.65 6.93
CA VAL A 220 17.78 -0.25 6.64
C VAL A 220 18.35 0.71 7.70
N TRP A 221 18.29 0.30 8.97
CA TRP A 221 18.73 1.12 10.10
C TRP A 221 20.19 0.90 10.51
N LYS A 222 20.95 0.08 9.79
CA LYS A 222 22.32 -0.30 10.15
C LYS A 222 23.23 0.87 10.48
N ASP A 223 23.19 1.94 9.67
CA ASP A 223 24.08 3.09 9.84
C ASP A 223 23.68 3.92 11.07
N VAL A 224 22.39 4.05 11.34
CA VAL A 224 21.87 4.69 12.56
C VAL A 224 22.26 3.87 13.78
N LEU A 225 22.10 2.55 13.75
CA LEU A 225 22.46 1.64 14.85
C LEU A 225 23.97 1.63 15.11
N LEU A 226 24.80 1.64 14.06
CA LEU A 226 26.26 1.68 14.19
C LEU A 226 26.73 3.02 14.79
N ASN A 227 26.09 4.13 14.45
CA ASN A 227 26.42 5.43 15.02
C ASN A 227 25.99 5.56 16.50
N PHE A 228 24.98 4.79 16.93
CA PHE A 228 24.54 4.76 18.33
C PHE A 228 25.45 3.93 19.24
N ILE A 229 26.17 2.95 18.68
CA ILE A 229 27.08 2.04 19.42
C ILE A 229 28.51 2.63 19.52
N ARG A 230 28.85 3.58 18.65
CA ARG A 230 30.14 4.31 18.68
C ARG A 230 30.06 5.52 19.60
#